data_a049db09fa2c370ebf0efc9885a3f498
#
_entry.id   a049db09fa2c370ebf0efc9885a3f498
#
_cell.length_a   1.000
_cell.length_b   1.000
_cell.length_c   1.000
_cell.angle_alpha   90.00
_cell.angle_beta   90.00
_cell.angle_gamma   90.00
#
_symmetry.space_group_name_H-M   'P 1'
#
loop_
_entity.id
_entity.type
_entity.pdbx_description
1 polymer ?
#
loop_
_entity_poly.entity_id
_entity_poly.type
_entity_poly.pdbx_seq_one_letter_code
_entity_poly.pdbx_strand_id
1 'polypeptide(L)'
;TSVGYLKQLNRSSKLETGTNLIVPNVAASATPVRAASIEIDKSERVLYVLDLDQRPVAGFPISIGNEKNDPLPIGMMAIRNEVKNPGFTYNPTLLKNAPKNAQKVDIAPGPNNPVGSIWLGLTKPHWGIHGTPEPAHVGRSESNGCIHLTNWDVLRVAQVVKVGFVEPTELDTE
;
A
#
# COMPACT_ATOMS: atom_id res chain seq x y z
N THR A 1 4.87 -9.28 -9.66
CA THR A 1 6.15 -9.98 -9.40
C THR A 1 7.27 -9.22 -10.08
N SER A 2 8.34 -8.86 -9.34
CA SER A 2 9.50 -8.17 -9.91
C SER A 2 10.38 -9.12 -10.75
N VAL A 3 11.10 -8.55 -11.73
CA VAL A 3 12.09 -9.32 -12.53
C VAL A 3 13.18 -9.93 -11.64
N GLY A 4 13.61 -9.22 -10.58
CA GLY A 4 14.57 -9.73 -9.60
C GLY A 4 14.08 -10.98 -8.88
N TYR A 5 12.81 -10.99 -8.46
CA TYR A 5 12.20 -12.15 -7.80
C TYR A 5 12.00 -13.32 -8.78
N LEU A 6 11.59 -13.06 -10.02
CA LEU A 6 11.54 -14.10 -11.05
C LEU A 6 12.90 -14.75 -11.28
N LYS A 7 13.98 -13.97 -11.36
CA LYS A 7 15.35 -14.48 -11.45
C LYS A 7 15.72 -15.33 -10.24
N GLN A 8 15.30 -14.92 -9.05
CA GLN A 8 15.57 -15.66 -7.81
C GLN A 8 14.87 -17.03 -7.79
N LEU A 9 13.60 -17.09 -8.25
CA LEU A 9 12.84 -18.34 -8.35
C LEU A 9 13.38 -19.27 -9.44
N ASN A 10 14.01 -18.73 -10.49
CA ASN A 10 14.45 -19.44 -11.68
C ASN A 10 15.97 -19.34 -11.86
N ARG A 11 16.74 -19.57 -10.80
CA ARG A 11 18.21 -19.38 -10.81
C ARG A 11 18.95 -20.20 -11.87
N SER A 12 18.40 -21.38 -12.20
CA SER A 12 18.97 -22.29 -13.21
C SER A 12 18.44 -22.09 -14.62
N SER A 13 17.47 -21.19 -14.81
CA SER A 13 16.79 -20.97 -16.09
C SER A 13 17.12 -19.58 -16.65
N LYS A 14 17.27 -19.47 -17.95
CA LYS A 14 17.38 -18.17 -18.62
C LYS A 14 15.99 -17.58 -18.80
N LEU A 15 15.86 -16.25 -18.65
CA LEU A 15 14.61 -15.52 -18.93
C LEU A 15 14.53 -15.17 -20.42
N GLU A 16 14.31 -16.19 -21.26
CA GLU A 16 14.26 -16.07 -22.71
C GLU A 16 12.90 -16.55 -23.23
N THR A 17 12.54 -16.12 -24.43
CA THR A 17 11.30 -16.56 -25.10
C THR A 17 11.27 -18.08 -25.23
N GLY A 18 10.15 -18.69 -24.84
CA GLY A 18 9.96 -20.15 -24.89
C GLY A 18 10.44 -20.91 -23.64
N THR A 19 11.02 -20.24 -22.66
CA THR A 19 11.43 -20.87 -21.39
C THR A 19 10.25 -20.99 -20.43
N ASN A 20 10.05 -22.18 -19.86
CA ASN A 20 9.11 -22.38 -18.76
C ASN A 20 9.68 -21.79 -17.48
N LEU A 21 8.93 -20.90 -16.84
CA LEU A 21 9.36 -20.22 -15.61
C LEU A 21 8.47 -20.63 -14.42
N ILE A 22 9.09 -20.76 -13.26
CA ILE A 22 8.39 -20.85 -11.99
C ILE A 22 7.93 -19.43 -11.61
N VAL A 23 6.63 -19.27 -11.40
CA VAL A 23 6.02 -18.00 -10.98
C VAL A 23 5.16 -18.22 -9.74
N PRO A 24 5.04 -17.21 -8.84
CA PRO A 24 4.13 -17.32 -7.71
C PRO A 24 2.69 -17.47 -8.18
N ASN A 25 1.96 -18.46 -7.68
CA ASN A 25 0.53 -18.61 -7.95
C ASN A 25 -0.30 -17.70 -7.05
N VAL A 26 -0.20 -16.39 -7.28
CA VAL A 26 -0.95 -15.38 -6.49
C VAL A 26 -2.42 -15.27 -6.89
N ALA A 27 -2.79 -15.77 -8.07
CA ALA A 27 -4.18 -15.77 -8.55
C ALA A 27 -5.09 -16.70 -7.74
N ALA A 28 -4.53 -17.79 -7.20
CA ALA A 28 -5.25 -18.75 -6.38
C ALA A 28 -5.32 -18.36 -4.89
N SER A 29 -4.68 -17.25 -4.49
CA SER A 29 -4.76 -16.78 -3.10
C SER A 29 -6.20 -16.39 -2.79
N ALA A 30 -6.83 -17.12 -1.87
CA ALA A 30 -8.16 -16.77 -1.38
C ALA A 30 -8.15 -15.33 -0.82
N THR A 31 -9.18 -14.57 -1.12
CA THR A 31 -9.41 -13.31 -0.41
C THR A 31 -9.69 -13.66 1.05
N PRO A 32 -9.09 -12.98 2.04
CA PRO A 32 -9.37 -13.23 3.44
C PRO A 32 -10.87 -13.15 3.71
N VAL A 33 -11.43 -14.17 4.33
CA VAL A 33 -12.89 -14.33 4.41
C VAL A 33 -13.54 -13.32 5.35
N ARG A 34 -12.83 -12.86 6.38
CA ARG A 34 -13.31 -11.83 7.32
C ARG A 34 -12.12 -11.22 8.05
N ALA A 35 -11.93 -9.94 7.83
CA ALA A 35 -11.00 -9.17 8.63
C ALA A 35 -11.70 -8.61 9.88
N ALA A 36 -11.02 -8.65 11.01
CA ALA A 36 -11.43 -7.97 12.24
C ALA A 36 -10.68 -6.65 12.40
N SER A 37 -9.42 -6.62 11.99
CA SER A 37 -8.55 -5.43 11.99
C SER A 37 -7.47 -5.55 10.94
N ILE A 38 -6.78 -4.46 10.68
CA ILE A 38 -5.50 -4.45 9.98
C ILE A 38 -4.44 -3.87 10.91
N GLU A 39 -3.24 -4.36 10.75
CA GLU A 39 -2.06 -3.93 11.52
C GLU A 39 -0.97 -3.52 10.54
N ILE A 40 -0.32 -2.39 10.83
CA ILE A 40 0.80 -1.89 10.05
C ILE A 40 2.09 -2.13 10.82
N ASP A 41 2.86 -3.11 10.38
CA ASP A 41 4.23 -3.30 10.87
C ASP A 41 5.17 -2.37 10.11
N LYS A 42 5.67 -1.35 10.81
CA LYS A 42 6.58 -0.35 10.25
C LYS A 42 7.96 -0.94 9.99
N SER A 43 8.42 -1.87 10.82
CA SER A 43 9.76 -2.44 10.75
C SER A 43 9.88 -3.42 9.60
N GLU A 44 8.88 -4.25 9.39
CA GLU A 44 8.80 -5.19 8.27
C GLU A 44 8.24 -4.56 7.00
N ARG A 45 7.60 -3.40 7.10
CA ARG A 45 6.86 -2.74 6.02
C ARG A 45 5.79 -3.63 5.42
N VAL A 46 4.96 -4.18 6.29
CA VAL A 46 3.85 -5.06 5.92
C VAL A 46 2.56 -4.55 6.55
N LEU A 47 1.49 -4.58 5.77
CA LEU A 47 0.13 -4.47 6.25
C LEU A 47 -0.40 -5.89 6.45
N TYR A 48 -0.69 -6.26 7.68
CA TYR A 48 -1.34 -7.51 8.02
C TYR A 48 -2.85 -7.34 8.12
N VAL A 49 -3.58 -8.30 7.60
CA VAL A 49 -5.02 -8.46 7.82
C VAL A 49 -5.19 -9.50 8.92
N LEU A 50 -5.88 -9.13 9.99
CA LEU A 50 -6.07 -9.98 11.15
C LEU A 50 -7.52 -10.49 11.22
N ASP A 51 -7.69 -11.73 11.69
CA ASP A 51 -8.99 -12.33 11.99
C ASP A 51 -9.53 -11.87 13.38
N LEU A 52 -10.66 -12.45 13.79
CA LEU A 52 -11.28 -12.14 15.09
C LEU A 52 -10.42 -12.56 16.29
N ASP A 53 -9.52 -13.54 16.10
CA ASP A 53 -8.58 -14.00 17.11
C ASP A 53 -7.24 -13.23 17.07
N GLN A 54 -7.19 -12.12 16.30
CA GLN A 54 -6.01 -11.29 16.08
C GLN A 54 -4.84 -12.06 15.45
N ARG A 55 -5.14 -13.05 14.63
CA ARG A 55 -4.12 -13.82 13.88
C ARG A 55 -4.00 -13.28 12.47
N PRO A 56 -2.77 -13.13 11.93
CA PRO A 56 -2.59 -12.68 10.56
C PRO A 56 -3.09 -13.74 9.57
N VAL A 57 -4.03 -13.35 8.72
CA VAL A 57 -4.60 -14.20 7.65
C VAL A 57 -4.14 -13.76 6.27
N ALA A 58 -3.59 -12.56 6.15
CA ALA A 58 -2.92 -12.08 4.93
C ALA A 58 -1.89 -11.00 5.30
N GLY A 59 -0.85 -10.87 4.46
CA GLY A 59 0.15 -9.82 4.58
C GLY A 59 0.43 -9.18 3.22
N PHE A 60 0.54 -7.86 3.17
CA PHE A 60 0.78 -7.07 1.96
C PHE A 60 1.97 -6.15 2.15
N PRO A 61 2.99 -6.21 1.28
CA PRO A 61 4.09 -5.25 1.33
C PRO A 61 3.59 -3.82 1.17
N ILE A 62 4.16 -2.90 1.94
CA ILE A 62 3.79 -1.48 1.91
C ILE A 62 5.02 -0.59 1.78
N SER A 63 4.82 0.62 1.27
CA SER A 63 5.72 1.75 1.47
C SER A 63 5.04 2.76 2.39
N ILE A 64 5.81 3.31 3.32
CA ILE A 64 5.37 4.28 4.31
C ILE A 64 6.26 5.52 4.29
N GLY A 65 5.85 6.58 4.96
CA GLY A 65 6.62 7.81 5.05
C GLY A 65 7.97 7.63 5.77
N ASN A 66 8.85 8.58 5.51
CA ASN A 66 10.16 8.63 6.16
C ASN A 66 10.01 9.03 7.63
N GLU A 67 10.63 8.27 8.54
CA GLU A 67 10.57 8.51 9.98
C GLU A 67 11.03 9.92 10.43
N LYS A 68 11.93 10.54 9.66
CA LYS A 68 12.45 11.88 9.97
C LYS A 68 11.54 13.01 9.48
N ASN A 69 10.87 12.82 8.35
CA ASN A 69 10.15 13.88 7.66
C ASN A 69 8.63 13.74 7.77
N ASP A 70 8.13 12.53 7.58
CA ASP A 70 6.70 12.19 7.58
C ASP A 70 6.49 10.82 8.24
N PRO A 71 6.75 10.69 9.55
CA PRO A 71 6.60 9.42 10.25
C PRO A 71 5.14 8.97 10.25
N LEU A 72 4.92 7.69 9.96
CA LEU A 72 3.60 7.10 10.12
C LEU A 72 3.19 7.24 11.61
N PRO A 73 2.03 7.81 11.90
CA PRO A 73 1.59 7.95 13.28
C PRO A 73 1.39 6.58 13.94
N ILE A 74 1.75 6.51 15.21
CA ILE A 74 1.51 5.33 16.04
C ILE A 74 0.14 5.47 16.73
N GLY A 75 -0.56 4.36 16.89
CA GLY A 75 -1.85 4.29 17.56
C GLY A 75 -2.97 3.80 16.65
N MET A 76 -4.17 3.78 17.19
CA MET A 76 -5.36 3.28 16.49
C MET A 76 -5.97 4.36 15.61
N MET A 77 -6.27 3.99 14.37
CA MET A 77 -7.00 4.82 13.43
C MET A 77 -8.12 4.00 12.79
N ALA A 78 -9.20 4.65 12.39
CA ALA A 78 -10.26 3.99 11.65
C ALA A 78 -10.26 4.43 10.19
N ILE A 79 -10.72 3.54 9.30
CA ILE A 79 -11.01 3.90 7.92
C ILE A 79 -12.27 4.76 7.91
N ARG A 80 -12.12 6.00 7.46
CA ARG A 80 -13.18 7.00 7.46
C ARG A 80 -14.03 6.96 6.20
N ASN A 81 -13.39 6.72 5.06
CA ASN A 81 -14.04 6.67 3.77
C ASN A 81 -13.26 5.82 2.76
N GLU A 82 -13.97 5.35 1.76
CA GLU A 82 -13.42 4.65 0.59
C GLU A 82 -13.80 5.43 -0.67
N VAL A 83 -12.81 5.68 -1.53
CA VAL A 83 -13.02 6.29 -2.85
C VAL A 83 -12.40 5.40 -3.92
N LYS A 84 -13.24 4.87 -4.80
CA LYS A 84 -12.80 4.08 -5.96
C LYS A 84 -12.45 4.99 -7.13
N ASN A 85 -11.36 4.68 -7.80
CA ASN A 85 -10.82 5.46 -8.91
C ASN A 85 -10.79 6.98 -8.59
N PRO A 86 -10.06 7.39 -7.53
CA PRO A 86 -10.02 8.77 -7.11
C PRO A 86 -9.32 9.66 -8.14
N GLY A 87 -9.79 10.90 -8.29
CA GLY A 87 -8.97 11.97 -8.82
C GLY A 87 -7.95 12.41 -7.76
N PHE A 88 -6.86 13.03 -8.18
CA PHE A 88 -5.84 13.55 -7.28
C PHE A 88 -5.51 14.99 -7.62
N THR A 89 -5.62 15.89 -6.65
CA THR A 89 -5.16 17.24 -6.78
C THR A 89 -3.74 17.37 -6.25
N TYR A 90 -2.76 17.44 -7.15
CA TYR A 90 -1.39 17.77 -6.77
C TYR A 90 -1.34 19.22 -6.31
N ASN A 91 -0.99 19.43 -5.05
CA ASN A 91 -0.80 20.76 -4.48
C ASN A 91 0.64 20.87 -3.93
N PRO A 92 1.54 21.55 -4.65
CA PRO A 92 2.94 21.67 -4.27
C PRO A 92 3.14 22.39 -2.93
N THR A 93 2.20 23.22 -2.50
CA THR A 93 2.33 23.95 -1.22
C THR A 93 2.22 23.03 0.00
N LEU A 94 1.68 21.83 -0.18
CA LEU A 94 1.55 20.82 0.87
C LEU A 94 2.77 19.86 0.94
N LEU A 95 3.69 19.98 -0.02
CA LEU A 95 4.85 19.08 -0.14
C LEU A 95 6.13 19.80 0.22
N LYS A 96 6.90 19.25 1.17
CA LYS A 96 8.16 19.86 1.65
C LYS A 96 9.22 20.03 0.57
N ASN A 97 9.21 19.14 -0.44
CA ASN A 97 10.24 19.07 -1.49
C ASN A 97 9.67 19.34 -2.89
N ALA A 98 8.58 20.09 -3.00
CA ALA A 98 8.04 20.45 -4.30
C ALA A 98 8.98 21.37 -5.09
N PRO A 99 9.10 21.21 -6.42
CA PRO A 99 9.84 22.14 -7.25
C PRO A 99 9.30 23.57 -7.09
N LYS A 100 10.19 24.57 -7.04
CA LYS A 100 9.82 25.98 -6.80
C LYS A 100 8.78 26.55 -7.77
N ASN A 101 8.70 26.02 -8.99
CA ASN A 101 7.77 26.44 -10.03
C ASN A 101 6.61 25.48 -10.24
N ALA A 102 6.42 24.51 -9.35
CA ALA A 102 5.32 23.56 -9.47
C ALA A 102 3.98 24.25 -9.25
N GLN A 103 3.03 23.96 -10.11
CA GLN A 103 1.66 24.49 -10.02
C GLN A 103 0.72 23.39 -9.50
N LYS A 104 -0.40 23.83 -8.95
CA LYS A 104 -1.50 22.95 -8.61
C LYS A 104 -2.07 22.33 -9.88
N VAL A 105 -2.20 21.00 -9.89
CA VAL A 105 -2.70 20.23 -11.05
C VAL A 105 -3.70 19.20 -10.58
N ASP A 106 -4.84 19.12 -11.24
CA ASP A 106 -5.82 18.06 -11.04
C ASP A 106 -5.51 16.90 -11.99
N ILE A 107 -5.27 15.74 -11.42
CA ILE A 107 -4.94 14.51 -12.12
C ILE A 107 -6.19 13.62 -12.13
N ALA A 108 -6.64 13.28 -13.33
CA ALA A 108 -7.81 12.43 -13.52
C ALA A 108 -7.61 11.03 -12.93
N PRO A 109 -8.69 10.30 -12.58
CA PRO A 109 -8.63 8.89 -12.25
C PRO A 109 -7.93 8.05 -13.32
N GLY A 110 -7.19 7.03 -12.90
CA GLY A 110 -6.53 6.12 -13.83
C GLY A 110 -5.34 5.39 -13.23
N PRO A 111 -4.73 4.44 -13.96
CA PRO A 111 -3.64 3.62 -13.46
C PRO A 111 -2.37 4.40 -13.14
N ASN A 112 -2.20 5.57 -13.74
CA ASN A 112 -1.05 6.47 -13.52
C ASN A 112 -1.33 7.57 -12.47
N ASN A 113 -2.52 7.55 -11.85
CA ASN A 113 -2.84 8.48 -10.77
C ASN A 113 -1.97 8.19 -9.54
N PRO A 114 -1.38 9.20 -8.89
CA PRO A 114 -0.50 9.01 -7.72
C PRO A 114 -1.10 8.22 -6.57
N VAL A 115 -2.42 8.28 -6.39
CA VAL A 115 -3.14 7.53 -5.33
C VAL A 115 -3.77 6.23 -5.84
N GLY A 116 -3.49 5.86 -7.08
CA GLY A 116 -3.88 4.58 -7.66
C GLY A 116 -5.38 4.36 -7.79
N SER A 117 -5.80 3.10 -7.70
CA SER A 117 -7.17 2.66 -7.99
C SER A 117 -8.15 2.83 -6.83
N ILE A 118 -7.66 2.90 -5.59
CA ILE A 118 -8.48 3.09 -4.38
C ILE A 118 -7.74 3.97 -3.38
N TRP A 119 -8.51 4.81 -2.70
CA TRP A 119 -8.12 5.58 -1.53
C TRP A 119 -8.99 5.16 -0.34
N LEU A 120 -8.37 4.69 0.73
CA LEU A 120 -8.97 4.44 2.03
C LEU A 120 -8.49 5.55 2.98
N GLY A 121 -9.32 6.55 3.20
CA GLY A 121 -9.00 7.68 4.07
C GLY A 121 -9.07 7.28 5.53
N LEU A 122 -8.08 7.69 6.32
CA LEU A 122 -8.01 7.41 7.75
C LEU A 122 -8.64 8.54 8.59
N THR A 123 -8.90 8.26 9.85
CA THR A 123 -9.41 9.26 10.81
C THR A 123 -8.45 10.40 11.04
N LYS A 124 -7.15 10.16 10.88
CA LYS A 124 -6.15 11.23 10.87
C LYS A 124 -6.21 12.00 9.55
N PRO A 125 -6.40 13.32 9.57
CA PRO A 125 -6.47 14.14 8.35
C PRO A 125 -5.24 13.98 7.46
N HIS A 126 -5.44 13.89 6.15
CA HIS A 126 -4.41 13.74 5.11
C HIS A 126 -3.69 12.37 5.08
N TRP A 127 -4.08 11.44 5.94
CA TRP A 127 -3.54 10.07 5.93
C TRP A 127 -4.50 9.10 5.26
N GLY A 128 -3.94 8.14 4.54
CA GLY A 128 -4.72 7.11 3.86
C GLY A 128 -3.86 5.94 3.42
N ILE A 129 -4.57 4.86 3.11
CA ILE A 129 -4.03 3.66 2.47
C ILE A 129 -4.48 3.70 1.02
N HIS A 130 -3.56 3.60 0.08
CA HIS A 130 -3.92 3.72 -1.33
C HIS A 130 -2.98 2.97 -2.27
N GLY A 131 -3.39 2.83 -3.52
CA GLY A 131 -2.58 2.25 -4.57
C GLY A 131 -1.45 3.17 -5.04
N THR A 132 -0.64 2.68 -5.96
CA THR A 132 0.44 3.45 -6.59
C THR A 132 0.60 3.08 -8.06
N PRO A 133 0.98 4.03 -8.94
CA PRO A 133 1.38 3.74 -10.31
C PRO A 133 2.77 3.07 -10.39
N GLU A 134 3.52 3.06 -9.29
CA GLU A 134 4.90 2.56 -9.22
C GLU A 134 5.04 1.31 -8.34
N PRO A 135 4.45 0.16 -8.74
CA PRO A 135 4.39 -1.04 -7.89
C PRO A 135 5.78 -1.62 -7.57
N ALA A 136 6.79 -1.34 -8.39
CA ALA A 136 8.16 -1.80 -8.15
C ALA A 136 8.82 -1.14 -6.93
N HIS A 137 8.29 -0.02 -6.47
CA HIS A 137 8.81 0.73 -5.33
C HIS A 137 8.20 0.29 -4.00
N VAL A 138 7.07 -0.42 -4.02
CA VAL A 138 6.40 -0.88 -2.79
C VAL A 138 7.32 -1.81 -2.00
N GLY A 139 7.45 -1.55 -0.70
CA GLY A 139 8.35 -2.25 0.21
C GLY A 139 9.82 -1.86 0.10
N ARG A 140 10.22 -0.98 -0.83
CA ARG A 140 11.62 -0.65 -1.13
C ARG A 140 11.96 0.83 -0.98
N SER A 141 11.02 1.71 -1.21
CA SER A 141 11.19 3.15 -1.09
C SER A 141 10.26 3.74 -0.03
N GLU A 142 10.56 4.93 0.40
CA GLU A 142 9.73 5.72 1.28
C GLU A 142 8.64 6.43 0.48
N SER A 143 7.49 6.65 1.12
CA SER A 143 6.41 7.47 0.59
C SER A 143 6.48 8.90 1.13
N ASN A 144 5.59 9.77 0.66
CA ASN A 144 5.40 11.13 1.22
C ASN A 144 4.37 11.14 2.38
N GLY A 145 4.39 10.10 3.21
CA GLY A 145 3.55 10.00 4.40
C GLY A 145 2.57 8.83 4.36
N CYS A 146 1.69 8.79 3.38
CA CYS A 146 0.64 7.75 3.26
C CYS A 146 1.17 6.32 3.10
N ILE A 147 0.30 5.37 3.34
CA ILE A 147 0.58 3.93 3.20
C ILE A 147 0.27 3.53 1.76
N HIS A 148 1.31 3.17 1.01
CA HIS A 148 1.19 2.75 -0.38
C HIS A 148 1.22 1.23 -0.52
N LEU A 149 0.27 0.69 -1.26
CA LEU A 149 0.26 -0.69 -1.76
C LEU A 149 0.31 -0.70 -3.29
N THR A 150 0.56 -1.87 -3.88
CA THR A 150 0.25 -2.01 -5.30
C THR A 150 -1.25 -1.81 -5.54
N ASN A 151 -1.64 -1.37 -6.74
CA ASN A 151 -3.06 -1.25 -7.10
C ASN A 151 -3.80 -2.59 -6.94
N TRP A 152 -3.12 -3.70 -7.19
CA TRP A 152 -3.65 -5.04 -7.00
C TRP A 152 -3.94 -5.35 -5.52
N ASP A 153 -2.99 -5.05 -4.65
CA ASP A 153 -3.09 -5.38 -3.23
C ASP A 153 -4.09 -4.50 -2.51
N VAL A 154 -4.13 -3.19 -2.81
CA VAL A 154 -5.10 -2.28 -2.17
C VAL A 154 -6.54 -2.64 -2.54
N LEU A 155 -6.80 -3.15 -3.76
CA LEU A 155 -8.11 -3.66 -4.15
C LEU A 155 -8.52 -4.86 -3.28
N ARG A 156 -7.58 -5.74 -2.94
CA ARG A 156 -7.82 -6.90 -2.06
C ARG A 156 -8.05 -6.48 -0.62
N VAL A 157 -7.27 -5.54 -0.13
CA VAL A 157 -7.48 -4.96 1.21
C VAL A 157 -8.87 -4.32 1.30
N ALA A 158 -9.26 -3.51 0.32
CA ALA A 158 -10.55 -2.85 0.29
C ALA A 158 -11.76 -3.82 0.26
N GLN A 159 -11.58 -5.05 -0.21
CA GLN A 159 -12.64 -6.08 -0.18
C GLN A 159 -12.94 -6.60 1.23
N VAL A 160 -11.97 -6.54 2.13
CA VAL A 160 -12.07 -7.13 3.48
C VAL A 160 -12.25 -6.10 4.58
N VAL A 161 -11.84 -4.84 4.33
CA VAL A 161 -12.03 -3.73 5.28
C VAL A 161 -13.27 -2.91 4.93
N LYS A 162 -13.82 -2.22 5.93
CA LYS A 162 -14.99 -1.34 5.76
C LYS A 162 -14.77 -0.03 6.49
N VAL A 163 -15.54 1.00 6.10
CA VAL A 163 -15.58 2.26 6.86
C VAL A 163 -15.91 1.98 8.33
N GLY A 164 -15.17 2.59 9.23
CA GLY A 164 -15.22 2.32 10.67
C GLY A 164 -14.29 1.21 11.15
N PHE A 165 -13.57 0.56 10.23
CA PHE A 165 -12.57 -0.45 10.56
C PHE A 165 -11.36 0.20 11.26
N VAL A 166 -10.95 -0.37 12.39
CA VAL A 166 -9.89 0.18 13.24
C VAL A 166 -8.54 -0.44 12.86
N GLU A 167 -7.54 0.40 12.71
CA GLU A 167 -6.13 -0.01 12.53
C GLU A 167 -5.38 0.13 13.85
N PRO A 168 -4.89 -0.94 14.47
CA PRO A 168 -3.81 -0.82 15.42
C PRO A 168 -2.50 -0.59 14.64
N THR A 169 -1.85 0.53 14.89
CA THR A 169 -0.44 0.71 14.52
C THR A 169 0.43 0.25 15.70
N GLU A 170 1.47 -0.50 15.39
CA GLU A 170 2.35 -1.07 16.41
C GLU A 170 2.87 -0.05 17.42
N LEU A 171 2.86 -0.46 18.69
CA LEU A 171 3.69 0.16 19.73
C LEU A 171 5.14 -0.21 19.43
N ASP A 172 6.02 0.79 19.24
CA ASP A 172 7.46 0.55 19.34
C ASP A 172 7.72 -0.10 20.72
N THR A 173 7.93 -1.40 20.73
CA THR A 173 8.51 -2.05 21.91
C THR A 173 9.98 -1.69 21.91
N GLU A 174 10.36 -0.83 22.86
CA GLU A 174 11.75 -0.56 23.24
C GLU A 174 12.54 -1.84 23.49
#